data_b22a2df6b7cd772a761f24f5a9c0f780
#
_entry.id   b22a2df6b7cd772a761f24f5a9c0f780
#
_cell.length_a   1.000
_cell.length_b   1.000
_cell.length_c   1.000
_cell.angle_alpha   90.00
_cell.angle_beta   90.00
_cell.angle_gamma   90.00
#
_symmetry.space_group_name_H-M   'P 1'
#
loop_
_entity.id
_entity.type
_entity.pdbx_description
1 polymer ?
#
loop_
_entity_poly.entity_id
_entity_poly.type
_entity_poly.pdbx_seq_one_letter_code
_entity_poly.pdbx_strand_id
1 'polypeptide(L)'
;MNASDLYNIYLQHPQVTTDSRSLPATAPTDGSDCGIFVALKGASFDGNKFAAMALERGCRYAVIDEKEYMVEGDDRYILVDDALVALKQLAREHRRHFHIPVVGITGTNGKTTTKELVSAVLAKRYRVMHTEGNFNNDVGVPKTLLRLSAHDEIAVVEMGASHPDDIRKLVEYVEPTQGLVTNVGRAHLQGFGSFEGVMQTKGELYDWLKAHGAEVYANQSNPHLSKMLADRHIDHTLSYGQSDTEGRYEVTGRVVACTPYVKLQWEYTSEDTAGQQALQQFEVQTQLVGTYNADNLLAAVAVGLHNSVTPAEVNEALAAYRPDNDRSELERTASNMLIVDAYNANPSSMAAALDNFARITVEEPKMAILGDMRELGSASAEEHQHVVDTLASMHLADVWLVGSEFAKTETHFRKFDNVDEVKAAIAADKPQGKCILVKGSNGTKLFQLPELL
;
A
#
# COMPACT_ATOMS: atom_id res chain seq x y z
N MET A 1 -12.67 -25.32 -18.81
CA MET A 1 -11.24 -25.17 -19.18
C MET A 1 -10.42 -25.21 -17.89
N ASN A 2 -9.27 -25.89 -17.87
CA ASN A 2 -8.40 -25.89 -16.68
C ASN A 2 -7.39 -24.72 -16.72
N ALA A 3 -6.67 -24.46 -15.60
CA ALA A 3 -5.72 -23.35 -15.49
C ALA A 3 -4.57 -23.42 -16.52
N SER A 4 -4.05 -24.61 -16.80
CA SER A 4 -2.95 -24.81 -17.77
C SER A 4 -3.40 -24.52 -19.21
N ASP A 5 -4.65 -24.85 -19.57
CA ASP A 5 -5.17 -24.52 -20.91
C ASP A 5 -5.31 -23.01 -21.08
N LEU A 6 -5.82 -22.31 -20.06
CA LEU A 6 -5.94 -20.85 -20.08
C LEU A 6 -4.55 -20.18 -20.10
N TYR A 7 -3.58 -20.76 -19.40
CA TYR A 7 -2.20 -20.27 -19.41
C TYR A 7 -1.55 -20.41 -20.80
N ASN A 8 -1.79 -21.51 -21.52
CA ASN A 8 -1.30 -21.66 -22.90
C ASN A 8 -1.88 -20.60 -23.85
N ILE A 9 -3.13 -20.18 -23.64
CA ILE A 9 -3.73 -19.07 -24.37
C ILE A 9 -3.05 -17.75 -23.99
N TYR A 10 -2.85 -17.53 -22.69
CA TYR A 10 -2.16 -16.33 -22.19
C TYR A 10 -0.74 -16.18 -22.75
N LEU A 11 0.02 -17.25 -22.88
CA LEU A 11 1.37 -17.19 -23.46
C LEU A 11 1.39 -16.67 -24.92
N GLN A 12 0.29 -16.85 -25.65
CA GLN A 12 0.14 -16.36 -27.03
C GLN A 12 -0.43 -14.94 -27.07
N HIS A 13 -1.20 -14.55 -26.05
CA HIS A 13 -1.90 -13.27 -25.91
C HIS A 13 -1.67 -12.68 -24.49
N PRO A 14 -0.44 -12.21 -24.17
CA PRO A 14 -0.01 -11.95 -22.79
C PRO A 14 -0.54 -10.63 -22.20
N GLN A 15 -1.71 -10.21 -22.63
CA GLN A 15 -2.42 -9.07 -22.04
C GLN A 15 -3.71 -9.55 -21.40
N VAL A 16 -3.98 -9.07 -20.19
CA VAL A 16 -5.24 -9.37 -19.47
C VAL A 16 -5.88 -8.08 -19.01
N THR A 17 -7.12 -7.87 -19.39
CA THR A 17 -7.92 -6.76 -18.89
C THR A 17 -9.19 -7.26 -18.20
N THR A 18 -9.57 -6.56 -17.13
CA THR A 18 -10.83 -6.78 -16.39
C THR A 18 -11.75 -5.57 -16.46
N ASP A 19 -11.30 -4.49 -17.14
CA ASP A 19 -12.04 -3.24 -17.28
C ASP A 19 -12.29 -2.92 -18.75
N SER A 20 -13.55 -3.06 -19.15
CA SER A 20 -13.98 -2.78 -20.52
C SER A 20 -13.77 -1.33 -20.98
N ARG A 21 -13.62 -0.39 -20.03
CA ARG A 21 -13.37 1.03 -20.33
C ARG A 21 -11.94 1.31 -20.74
N SER A 22 -11.00 0.43 -20.36
CA SER A 22 -9.60 0.51 -20.77
C SER A 22 -9.35 0.01 -22.19
N LEU A 23 -10.33 -0.65 -22.81
CA LEU A 23 -10.25 -1.12 -24.19
C LEU A 23 -10.34 0.05 -25.18
N PRO A 24 -9.67 -0.04 -26.35
CA PRO A 24 -9.77 0.96 -27.40
C PRO A 24 -11.22 1.06 -27.91
N ALA A 25 -11.58 2.19 -28.52
CA ALA A 25 -12.93 2.38 -29.07
C ALA A 25 -13.22 1.43 -30.23
N THR A 26 -12.20 1.05 -31.00
CA THR A 26 -12.24 0.10 -32.12
C THR A 26 -11.07 -0.86 -32.03
N ALA A 27 -11.22 -2.05 -32.63
CA ALA A 27 -10.14 -3.03 -32.69
C ALA A 27 -8.88 -2.44 -33.37
N PRO A 28 -7.67 -2.82 -32.90
CA PRO A 28 -6.42 -2.43 -33.54
C PRO A 28 -6.39 -2.84 -35.02
N THR A 29 -5.86 -1.98 -35.88
CA THR A 29 -5.75 -2.23 -37.33
C THR A 29 -4.38 -2.71 -37.78
N ASP A 30 -3.40 -2.74 -36.87
CA ASP A 30 -2.00 -3.12 -37.09
C ASP A 30 -1.74 -4.62 -36.91
N GLY A 31 -2.79 -5.42 -36.66
CA GLY A 31 -2.71 -6.86 -36.43
C GLY A 31 -2.40 -7.26 -34.98
N SER A 32 -2.23 -6.29 -34.06
CA SER A 32 -2.18 -6.57 -32.62
C SER A 32 -3.57 -6.92 -32.07
N ASP A 33 -3.61 -7.57 -30.90
CA ASP A 33 -4.83 -7.79 -30.15
C ASP A 33 -4.76 -7.19 -28.74
N CYS A 34 -5.91 -7.11 -28.07
CA CYS A 34 -6.03 -6.63 -26.70
C CYS A 34 -5.95 -7.77 -25.66
N GLY A 35 -5.49 -8.95 -26.08
CA GLY A 35 -5.31 -10.11 -25.21
C GLY A 35 -6.63 -10.74 -24.75
N ILE A 36 -6.73 -11.00 -23.46
CA ILE A 36 -7.83 -11.72 -22.81
C ILE A 36 -8.63 -10.75 -21.96
N PHE A 37 -9.92 -10.62 -22.24
CA PHE A 37 -10.87 -9.97 -21.35
C PHE A 37 -11.39 -10.97 -20.32
N VAL A 38 -11.29 -10.64 -19.01
CA VAL A 38 -11.85 -11.46 -17.92
C VAL A 38 -13.06 -10.74 -17.33
N ALA A 39 -14.22 -11.32 -17.49
CA ALA A 39 -15.52 -10.75 -17.15
C ALA A 39 -15.83 -10.89 -15.65
N LEU A 40 -15.26 -10.01 -14.82
CA LEU A 40 -15.50 -10.04 -13.39
C LEU A 40 -16.88 -9.50 -13.02
N LYS A 41 -17.47 -10.04 -11.95
CA LYS A 41 -18.68 -9.52 -11.32
C LYS A 41 -18.36 -8.77 -10.02
N GLY A 42 -19.09 -7.70 -9.77
CA GLY A 42 -19.07 -6.93 -8.53
C GLY A 42 -20.47 -6.71 -8.00
N ALA A 43 -20.61 -6.10 -6.83
CA ALA A 43 -21.91 -5.87 -6.20
C ALA A 43 -22.89 -5.04 -7.05
N SER A 44 -22.38 -4.18 -7.94
CA SER A 44 -23.17 -3.25 -8.76
C SER A 44 -22.93 -3.38 -10.26
N PHE A 45 -22.11 -4.32 -10.71
CA PHE A 45 -21.81 -4.52 -12.13
C PHE A 45 -21.59 -6.00 -12.46
N ASP A 46 -21.79 -6.34 -13.73
CA ASP A 46 -21.58 -7.65 -14.29
C ASP A 46 -20.77 -7.51 -15.57
N GLY A 47 -19.53 -8.02 -15.52
CA GLY A 47 -18.57 -7.97 -16.63
C GLY A 47 -18.96 -8.82 -17.82
N ASN A 48 -19.76 -9.89 -17.61
CA ASN A 48 -20.21 -10.78 -18.71
C ASN A 48 -20.96 -10.02 -19.81
N LYS A 49 -21.70 -8.97 -19.44
CA LYS A 49 -22.42 -8.09 -20.37
C LYS A 49 -21.53 -7.37 -21.38
N PHE A 50 -20.25 -7.28 -21.09
CA PHE A 50 -19.27 -6.58 -21.92
C PHE A 50 -18.39 -7.53 -22.75
N ALA A 51 -18.59 -8.86 -22.65
CA ALA A 51 -17.76 -9.85 -23.34
C ALA A 51 -17.80 -9.69 -24.87
N ALA A 52 -18.99 -9.57 -25.46
CA ALA A 52 -19.14 -9.35 -26.90
C ALA A 52 -18.43 -8.06 -27.36
N MET A 53 -18.65 -6.96 -26.65
CA MET A 53 -18.00 -5.68 -26.93
C MET A 53 -16.47 -5.76 -26.82
N ALA A 54 -15.95 -6.52 -25.84
CA ALA A 54 -14.50 -6.70 -25.69
C ALA A 54 -13.90 -7.42 -26.89
N LEU A 55 -14.56 -8.47 -27.39
CA LEU A 55 -14.16 -9.18 -28.61
C LEU A 55 -14.25 -8.28 -29.86
N GLU A 56 -15.29 -7.45 -29.98
CA GLU A 56 -15.44 -6.46 -31.05
C GLU A 56 -14.35 -5.39 -31.02
N ARG A 57 -13.86 -5.01 -29.81
CA ARG A 57 -12.80 -4.04 -29.59
C ARG A 57 -11.39 -4.62 -29.67
N GLY A 58 -11.25 -5.87 -30.06
CA GLY A 58 -9.97 -6.49 -30.38
C GLY A 58 -9.41 -7.42 -29.32
N CYS A 59 -10.14 -7.74 -28.24
CA CYS A 59 -9.75 -8.85 -27.39
C CYS A 59 -9.81 -10.16 -28.18
N ARG A 60 -8.78 -11.00 -28.02
CA ARG A 60 -8.70 -12.29 -28.69
C ARG A 60 -9.64 -13.30 -28.05
N TYR A 61 -9.77 -13.25 -26.72
CA TYR A 61 -10.65 -14.13 -25.95
C TYR A 61 -11.40 -13.33 -24.88
N ALA A 62 -12.58 -13.85 -24.50
CA ALA A 62 -13.36 -13.39 -23.36
C ALA A 62 -13.64 -14.56 -22.41
N VAL A 63 -13.08 -14.47 -21.18
CA VAL A 63 -13.36 -15.41 -20.09
C VAL A 63 -14.63 -14.95 -19.40
N ILE A 64 -15.67 -15.79 -19.44
CA ILE A 64 -16.99 -15.54 -18.87
C ILE A 64 -17.40 -16.65 -17.90
N ASP A 65 -18.27 -16.35 -16.93
CA ASP A 65 -18.82 -17.33 -16.00
C ASP A 65 -20.35 -17.45 -16.08
N GLU A 66 -21.00 -16.79 -17.06
CA GLU A 66 -22.42 -16.92 -17.36
C GLU A 66 -22.65 -17.33 -18.80
N LYS A 67 -23.17 -18.55 -18.98
CA LYS A 67 -23.36 -19.16 -20.29
C LYS A 67 -24.30 -18.37 -21.22
N GLU A 68 -25.21 -17.58 -20.65
CA GLU A 68 -26.18 -16.79 -21.43
C GLU A 68 -25.53 -15.70 -22.30
N TYR A 69 -24.31 -15.27 -21.95
CA TYR A 69 -23.55 -14.29 -22.72
C TYR A 69 -22.62 -14.91 -23.77
N MET A 70 -22.58 -16.23 -23.83
CA MET A 70 -21.80 -16.96 -24.83
C MET A 70 -22.54 -16.97 -26.18
N VAL A 71 -21.84 -16.61 -27.26
CA VAL A 71 -22.35 -16.77 -28.64
C VAL A 71 -22.08 -18.19 -29.12
N GLU A 72 -23.12 -18.91 -29.49
CA GLU A 72 -23.00 -20.29 -29.95
C GLU A 72 -22.16 -20.36 -31.22
N GLY A 73 -21.17 -21.25 -31.25
CA GLY A 73 -20.24 -21.41 -32.36
C GLY A 73 -19.08 -20.42 -32.43
N ASP A 74 -18.98 -19.49 -31.48
CA ASP A 74 -17.82 -18.59 -31.35
C ASP A 74 -16.85 -19.12 -30.28
N ASP A 75 -15.73 -19.67 -30.69
CA ASP A 75 -14.71 -20.30 -29.87
C ASP A 75 -13.82 -19.29 -29.09
N ARG A 76 -14.03 -17.97 -29.30
CA ARG A 76 -13.37 -16.90 -28.54
C ARG A 76 -13.93 -16.75 -27.13
N TYR A 77 -15.12 -17.28 -26.86
CA TYR A 77 -15.69 -17.31 -25.52
C TYR A 77 -15.16 -18.50 -24.72
N ILE A 78 -14.55 -18.21 -23.54
CA ILE A 78 -14.04 -19.22 -22.62
C ILE A 78 -14.97 -19.25 -21.42
N LEU A 79 -15.84 -20.25 -21.35
CA LEU A 79 -16.73 -20.42 -20.19
C LEU A 79 -15.98 -21.12 -19.06
N VAL A 80 -16.04 -20.53 -17.87
CA VAL A 80 -15.48 -21.02 -16.60
C VAL A 80 -16.56 -21.03 -15.52
N ASP A 81 -16.30 -21.69 -14.39
CA ASP A 81 -17.24 -21.72 -13.26
C ASP A 81 -17.26 -20.37 -12.50
N ASP A 82 -16.11 -19.68 -12.41
CA ASP A 82 -15.94 -18.38 -11.77
C ASP A 82 -14.76 -17.65 -12.43
N ALA A 83 -15.04 -16.47 -12.97
CA ALA A 83 -14.05 -15.68 -13.71
C ALA A 83 -12.94 -15.13 -12.81
N LEU A 84 -13.24 -14.80 -11.54
CA LEU A 84 -12.24 -14.34 -10.58
C LEU A 84 -11.31 -15.49 -10.16
N VAL A 85 -11.85 -16.67 -9.93
CA VAL A 85 -11.05 -17.86 -9.63
C VAL A 85 -10.15 -18.21 -10.83
N ALA A 86 -10.66 -18.12 -12.04
CA ALA A 86 -9.87 -18.36 -13.26
C ALA A 86 -8.72 -17.36 -13.40
N LEU A 87 -8.95 -16.06 -13.13
CA LEU A 87 -7.90 -15.03 -13.11
C LEU A 87 -6.81 -15.34 -12.08
N LYS A 88 -7.20 -15.72 -10.86
CA LYS A 88 -6.29 -16.07 -9.77
C LYS A 88 -5.45 -17.30 -10.10
N GLN A 89 -6.07 -18.34 -10.65
CA GLN A 89 -5.38 -19.56 -11.09
C GLN A 89 -4.41 -19.28 -12.23
N LEU A 90 -4.80 -18.46 -13.21
CA LEU A 90 -3.94 -18.02 -14.30
C LEU A 90 -2.70 -17.30 -13.75
N ALA A 91 -2.89 -16.35 -12.83
CA ALA A 91 -1.82 -15.60 -12.22
C ALA A 91 -0.88 -16.48 -11.38
N ARG A 92 -1.42 -17.45 -10.64
CA ARG A 92 -0.64 -18.44 -9.90
C ARG A 92 0.20 -19.32 -10.80
N GLU A 93 -0.39 -19.80 -11.89
CA GLU A 93 0.31 -20.62 -12.89
C GLU A 93 1.46 -19.80 -13.49
N HIS A 94 1.21 -18.57 -13.89
CA HIS A 94 2.22 -17.67 -14.41
C HIS A 94 3.35 -17.42 -13.38
N ARG A 95 3.02 -17.10 -12.11
CA ARG A 95 3.98 -16.89 -11.03
C ARG A 95 4.95 -18.06 -10.86
N ARG A 96 4.49 -19.28 -10.99
CA ARG A 96 5.27 -20.52 -10.80
C ARG A 96 6.31 -20.78 -11.87
N HIS A 97 6.24 -20.11 -13.00
CA HIS A 97 7.25 -20.19 -14.04
C HIS A 97 8.49 -19.32 -13.74
N PHE A 98 8.43 -18.49 -12.69
CA PHE A 98 9.53 -17.61 -12.28
C PHE A 98 10.09 -18.05 -10.92
N HIS A 99 11.37 -18.41 -10.90
CA HIS A 99 12.09 -18.84 -9.68
C HIS A 99 12.85 -17.68 -9.02
N ILE A 100 12.33 -16.46 -9.14
CA ILE A 100 12.89 -15.26 -8.54
C ILE A 100 12.42 -15.10 -7.09
N PRO A 101 13.19 -14.39 -6.22
CA PRO A 101 12.70 -13.99 -4.91
C PRO A 101 11.46 -13.11 -5.03
N VAL A 102 10.51 -13.29 -4.11
CA VAL A 102 9.30 -12.47 -4.01
C VAL A 102 9.13 -12.00 -2.59
N VAL A 103 9.20 -10.69 -2.40
CA VAL A 103 8.97 -10.01 -1.11
C VAL A 103 7.49 -9.69 -0.96
N GLY A 104 6.81 -10.39 -0.06
CA GLY A 104 5.41 -10.13 0.28
C GLY A 104 5.29 -9.08 1.38
N ILE A 105 4.50 -8.04 1.16
CA ILE A 105 4.30 -6.95 2.13
C ILE A 105 2.83 -6.80 2.49
N THR A 106 2.51 -6.89 3.78
CA THR A 106 1.19 -6.54 4.30
C THR A 106 1.31 -5.66 5.56
N GLY A 107 0.19 -5.28 6.12
CA GLY A 107 0.10 -4.46 7.34
C GLY A 107 -1.11 -3.52 7.31
N THR A 108 -1.30 -2.77 8.37
CA THR A 108 -2.36 -1.77 8.43
C THR A 108 -1.99 -0.52 7.66
N ASN A 109 -0.90 0.14 8.05
CA ASN A 109 -0.41 1.37 7.47
C ASN A 109 1.01 1.17 6.89
N GLY A 110 1.46 2.07 6.01
CA GLY A 110 2.82 2.08 5.49
C GLY A 110 3.13 1.03 4.41
N LYS A 111 2.21 0.14 4.04
CA LYS A 111 2.42 -0.90 3.02
C LYS A 111 2.98 -0.35 1.71
N THR A 112 2.29 0.61 1.12
CA THR A 112 2.69 1.19 -0.18
C THR A 112 4.01 1.95 -0.06
N THR A 113 4.19 2.76 0.99
CA THR A 113 5.45 3.45 1.24
C THR A 113 6.61 2.46 1.41
N THR A 114 6.41 1.39 2.20
CA THR A 114 7.44 0.35 2.37
C THR A 114 7.70 -0.37 1.05
N LYS A 115 6.67 -0.71 0.28
CA LYS A 115 6.79 -1.33 -1.04
C LYS A 115 7.63 -0.45 -1.98
N GLU A 116 7.34 0.84 -2.07
CA GLU A 116 8.10 1.78 -2.91
C GLU A 116 9.56 1.91 -2.45
N LEU A 117 9.79 2.08 -1.15
CA LEU A 117 11.15 2.17 -0.58
C LEU A 117 11.96 0.89 -0.82
N VAL A 118 11.37 -0.27 -0.55
CA VAL A 118 11.99 -1.58 -0.82
C VAL A 118 12.30 -1.73 -2.30
N SER A 119 11.36 -1.38 -3.17
CA SER A 119 11.55 -1.45 -4.63
C SER A 119 12.66 -0.51 -5.10
N ALA A 120 12.72 0.72 -4.59
CA ALA A 120 13.77 1.68 -4.93
C ALA A 120 15.16 1.21 -4.48
N VAL A 121 15.26 0.61 -3.29
CA VAL A 121 16.50 0.04 -2.77
C VAL A 121 16.94 -1.15 -3.61
N LEU A 122 16.04 -2.11 -3.86
CA LEU A 122 16.35 -3.30 -4.66
C LEU A 122 16.70 -2.95 -6.11
N ALA A 123 16.11 -1.90 -6.67
CA ALA A 123 16.37 -1.43 -8.03
C ALA A 123 17.81 -0.92 -8.25
N LYS A 124 18.59 -0.70 -7.18
CA LYS A 124 20.02 -0.41 -7.30
C LYS A 124 20.83 -1.59 -7.84
N ARG A 125 20.29 -2.80 -7.71
CA ARG A 125 20.99 -4.04 -8.09
C ARG A 125 20.19 -4.95 -9.02
N TYR A 126 18.85 -4.91 -8.96
CA TYR A 126 17.96 -5.84 -9.65
C TYR A 126 16.97 -5.11 -10.57
N ARG A 127 16.50 -5.81 -11.58
CA ARG A 127 15.26 -5.43 -12.27
C ARG A 127 14.09 -5.89 -11.41
N VAL A 128 13.38 -4.92 -10.84
CA VAL A 128 12.33 -5.13 -9.84
C VAL A 128 10.96 -5.04 -10.47
N MET A 129 10.17 -6.11 -10.41
CA MET A 129 8.72 -6.03 -10.62
C MET A 129 8.05 -5.71 -9.29
N HIS A 130 7.13 -4.74 -9.24
CA HIS A 130 6.40 -4.42 -8.03
C HIS A 130 4.94 -4.09 -8.28
N THR A 131 4.12 -4.16 -7.21
CA THR A 131 2.72 -3.75 -7.26
C THR A 131 2.61 -2.27 -7.63
N GLU A 132 1.89 -1.96 -8.70
CA GLU A 132 1.58 -0.58 -9.10
C GLU A 132 0.39 -0.03 -8.33
N GLY A 133 0.45 1.24 -7.98
CA GLY A 133 -0.63 1.92 -7.27
C GLY A 133 -1.09 1.15 -6.03
N ASN A 134 -2.38 0.86 -5.99
CA ASN A 134 -3.05 0.13 -4.91
C ASN A 134 -3.59 -1.26 -5.35
N PHE A 135 -3.00 -1.89 -6.34
CA PHE A 135 -3.41 -3.21 -6.84
C PHE A 135 -3.03 -4.34 -5.85
N ASN A 136 -3.50 -4.24 -4.63
CA ASN A 136 -3.15 -5.08 -3.49
C ASN A 136 -4.29 -6.01 -3.02
N ASN A 137 -5.43 -6.02 -3.70
CA ASN A 137 -6.59 -6.86 -3.41
C ASN A 137 -6.64 -8.11 -4.28
N ASP A 138 -7.70 -8.89 -4.18
CA ASP A 138 -7.89 -10.17 -4.86
C ASP A 138 -8.10 -10.10 -6.39
N VAL A 139 -8.22 -8.89 -6.94
CA VAL A 139 -8.15 -8.62 -8.40
C VAL A 139 -6.80 -8.01 -8.78
N GLY A 140 -6.30 -7.08 -7.98
CA GLY A 140 -5.08 -6.34 -8.26
C GLY A 140 -3.81 -7.18 -8.16
N VAL A 141 -3.74 -8.08 -7.16
CA VAL A 141 -2.58 -8.98 -6.98
C VAL A 141 -2.42 -9.95 -8.16
N PRO A 142 -3.46 -10.65 -8.65
CA PRO A 142 -3.35 -11.43 -9.89
C PRO A 142 -2.86 -10.62 -11.08
N LYS A 143 -3.38 -9.42 -11.28
CA LYS A 143 -2.92 -8.52 -12.37
C LYS A 143 -1.45 -8.11 -12.21
N THR A 144 -1.00 -7.89 -10.98
CA THR A 144 0.41 -7.62 -10.68
C THR A 144 1.28 -8.82 -11.06
N LEU A 145 0.90 -10.03 -10.66
CA LEU A 145 1.66 -11.24 -10.96
C LEU A 145 1.76 -11.53 -12.47
N LEU A 146 0.68 -11.29 -13.23
CA LEU A 146 0.68 -11.44 -14.69
C LEU A 146 1.60 -10.47 -15.44
N ARG A 147 2.18 -9.48 -14.77
CA ARG A 147 3.21 -8.60 -15.34
C ARG A 147 4.62 -9.15 -15.22
N LEU A 148 4.83 -10.22 -14.44
CA LEU A 148 6.12 -10.88 -14.35
C LEU A 148 6.63 -11.28 -15.73
N SER A 149 7.90 -11.05 -15.97
CA SER A 149 8.59 -11.34 -17.21
C SER A 149 9.96 -11.99 -16.96
N ALA A 150 10.54 -12.58 -18.00
CA ALA A 150 11.89 -13.14 -17.92
C ALA A 150 13.00 -12.10 -17.64
N HIS A 151 12.67 -10.82 -17.67
CA HIS A 151 13.61 -9.75 -17.35
C HIS A 151 13.65 -9.41 -15.85
N ASP A 152 12.62 -9.81 -15.09
CA ASP A 152 12.52 -9.50 -13.68
C ASP A 152 13.41 -10.45 -12.84
N GLU A 153 14.15 -9.89 -11.89
CA GLU A 153 15.10 -10.60 -11.05
C GLU A 153 14.62 -10.72 -9.61
N ILE A 154 13.71 -9.86 -9.19
CA ILE A 154 13.04 -9.88 -7.89
C ILE A 154 11.69 -9.20 -8.00
N ALA A 155 10.73 -9.64 -7.19
CA ALA A 155 9.41 -9.03 -7.14
C ALA A 155 9.05 -8.52 -5.74
N VAL A 156 8.31 -7.41 -5.66
CA VAL A 156 7.77 -6.84 -4.42
C VAL A 156 6.26 -6.72 -4.54
N VAL A 157 5.54 -7.53 -3.77
CA VAL A 157 4.08 -7.65 -3.88
C VAL A 157 3.39 -7.17 -2.62
N GLU A 158 2.63 -6.09 -2.75
CA GLU A 158 1.77 -5.56 -1.70
C GLU A 158 0.48 -6.36 -1.60
N MET A 159 0.11 -6.79 -0.38
CA MET A 159 -1.10 -7.55 -0.08
C MET A 159 -1.98 -6.81 0.93
N GLY A 160 -3.13 -6.35 0.49
CA GLY A 160 -4.15 -5.70 1.30
C GLY A 160 -5.14 -6.70 1.87
N ALA A 161 -5.77 -6.35 2.98
CA ALA A 161 -6.87 -7.11 3.56
C ALA A 161 -7.84 -6.21 4.28
N SER A 162 -9.13 -6.54 4.21
CA SER A 162 -10.24 -5.90 4.92
C SER A 162 -11.11 -6.90 5.68
N HIS A 163 -10.96 -8.20 5.43
CA HIS A 163 -11.68 -9.28 6.09
C HIS A 163 -10.73 -10.42 6.51
N PRO A 164 -11.16 -11.29 7.45
CA PRO A 164 -10.44 -12.52 7.78
C PRO A 164 -10.14 -13.35 6.53
N ASP A 165 -9.02 -14.07 6.55
CA ASP A 165 -8.53 -14.95 5.47
C ASP A 165 -8.13 -14.23 4.16
N ASP A 166 -8.19 -12.91 4.08
CA ASP A 166 -7.80 -12.20 2.85
C ASP A 166 -6.31 -12.39 2.53
N ILE A 167 -5.43 -12.27 3.55
CA ILE A 167 -4.00 -12.48 3.33
C ILE A 167 -3.71 -13.95 3.02
N ARG A 168 -4.36 -14.90 3.71
CA ARG A 168 -4.19 -16.32 3.45
C ARG A 168 -4.50 -16.68 1.99
N LYS A 169 -5.58 -16.11 1.44
CA LYS A 169 -5.91 -16.30 0.02
C LYS A 169 -4.87 -15.69 -0.92
N LEU A 170 -4.36 -14.50 -0.59
CA LEU A 170 -3.40 -13.81 -1.45
C LEU A 170 -2.03 -14.50 -1.47
N VAL A 171 -1.51 -14.98 -0.34
CA VAL A 171 -0.22 -15.67 -0.29
C VAL A 171 -0.22 -16.97 -1.11
N GLU A 172 -1.38 -17.62 -1.29
CA GLU A 172 -1.52 -18.82 -2.13
C GLU A 172 -1.26 -18.54 -3.62
N TYR A 173 -1.41 -17.29 -4.07
CA TYR A 173 -1.12 -16.88 -5.46
C TYR A 173 0.24 -16.21 -5.58
N VAL A 174 0.61 -15.41 -4.59
CA VAL A 174 1.90 -14.68 -4.57
C VAL A 174 3.06 -15.64 -4.35
N GLU A 175 2.86 -16.68 -3.52
CA GLU A 175 3.90 -17.62 -3.10
C GLU A 175 5.19 -16.87 -2.70
N PRO A 176 5.12 -15.97 -1.68
CA PRO A 176 6.26 -15.15 -1.29
C PRO A 176 7.36 -16.01 -0.68
N THR A 177 8.62 -15.71 -1.03
CA THR A 177 9.83 -16.34 -0.50
C THR A 177 10.49 -15.52 0.61
N GLN A 178 10.06 -14.29 0.78
CA GLN A 178 10.47 -13.33 1.79
C GLN A 178 9.25 -12.48 2.14
N GLY A 179 9.18 -11.94 3.34
CA GLY A 179 8.07 -11.05 3.63
C GLY A 179 8.11 -10.35 4.98
N LEU A 180 7.25 -9.33 5.11
CA LEU A 180 7.11 -8.54 6.32
C LEU A 180 5.68 -8.04 6.53
N VAL A 181 5.35 -7.82 7.80
CA VAL A 181 4.19 -7.05 8.23
C VAL A 181 4.68 -5.68 8.70
N THR A 182 4.22 -4.60 8.07
CA THR A 182 4.68 -3.25 8.41
C THR A 182 4.27 -2.83 9.83
N ASN A 183 3.01 -3.00 10.14
CA ASN A 183 2.43 -2.79 11.47
C ASN A 183 1.01 -3.37 11.54
N VAL A 184 0.44 -3.40 12.74
CA VAL A 184 -0.97 -3.65 12.98
C VAL A 184 -1.56 -2.45 13.73
N GLY A 185 -2.77 -2.04 13.34
CA GLY A 185 -3.45 -0.87 13.89
C GLY A 185 -4.97 -0.97 13.72
N ARG A 186 -5.68 -0.02 14.30
CA ARG A 186 -7.16 0.03 14.23
C ARG A 186 -7.60 0.54 12.85
N ALA A 187 -7.85 -0.39 11.93
CA ALA A 187 -8.36 -0.12 10.59
C ALA A 187 -9.27 -1.25 10.13
N HIS A 188 -10.22 -0.96 9.25
CA HIS A 188 -11.20 -1.92 8.73
C HIS A 188 -11.92 -2.72 9.83
N LEU A 189 -12.18 -2.09 11.00
CA LEU A 189 -12.74 -2.77 12.17
C LEU A 189 -14.10 -3.38 11.88
N GLN A 190 -14.87 -2.80 10.96
CA GLN A 190 -16.13 -3.37 10.50
C GLN A 190 -15.94 -4.74 9.85
N GLY A 191 -14.89 -4.93 9.04
CA GLY A 191 -14.61 -6.18 8.35
C GLY A 191 -13.93 -7.22 9.23
N PHE A 192 -12.96 -6.80 10.06
CA PHE A 192 -12.19 -7.71 10.93
C PHE A 192 -12.89 -8.02 12.27
N GLY A 193 -13.89 -7.23 12.66
CA GLY A 193 -14.61 -7.37 13.92
C GLY A 193 -13.87 -6.84 15.15
N SER A 194 -12.53 -6.96 15.22
CA SER A 194 -11.72 -6.52 16.36
C SER A 194 -10.27 -6.22 15.95
N PHE A 195 -9.48 -5.64 16.86
CA PHE A 195 -8.05 -5.46 16.68
C PHE A 195 -7.31 -6.81 16.61
N GLU A 196 -7.74 -7.80 17.40
CA GLU A 196 -7.22 -9.16 17.34
C GLU A 196 -7.47 -9.80 15.97
N GLY A 197 -8.63 -9.53 15.34
CA GLY A 197 -8.94 -9.95 13.98
C GLY A 197 -7.97 -9.35 12.95
N VAL A 198 -7.58 -8.08 13.13
CA VAL A 198 -6.51 -7.46 12.31
C VAL A 198 -5.19 -8.19 12.48
N MET A 199 -4.76 -8.45 13.74
CA MET A 199 -3.51 -9.15 14.05
C MET A 199 -3.50 -10.56 13.46
N GLN A 200 -4.61 -11.29 13.60
CA GLN A 200 -4.75 -12.66 13.07
C GLN A 200 -4.60 -12.65 11.55
N THR A 201 -5.35 -11.80 10.86
CA THR A 201 -5.34 -11.76 9.38
C THR A 201 -3.99 -11.31 8.82
N LYS A 202 -3.37 -10.25 9.40
CA LYS A 202 -2.04 -9.85 8.93
C LYS A 202 -0.97 -10.90 9.23
N GLY A 203 -1.14 -11.64 10.33
CA GLY A 203 -0.27 -12.76 10.70
C GLY A 203 -0.34 -13.98 9.77
N GLU A 204 -1.34 -14.09 8.92
CA GLU A 204 -1.45 -15.15 7.90
C GLU A 204 -0.26 -15.13 6.91
N LEU A 205 0.38 -13.96 6.70
CA LEU A 205 1.64 -13.89 5.97
C LEU A 205 2.77 -14.62 6.73
N TYR A 206 2.87 -14.41 8.03
CA TYR A 206 3.85 -15.11 8.87
C TYR A 206 3.61 -16.62 8.90
N ASP A 207 2.34 -17.04 8.93
CA ASP A 207 1.98 -18.47 8.86
C ASP A 207 2.45 -19.11 7.55
N TRP A 208 2.28 -18.41 6.42
CA TRP A 208 2.78 -18.86 5.12
C TRP A 208 4.30 -18.96 5.09
N LEU A 209 5.00 -17.90 5.49
CA LEU A 209 6.47 -17.84 5.46
C LEU A 209 7.07 -18.94 6.32
N LYS A 210 6.55 -19.16 7.53
CA LYS A 210 6.96 -20.26 8.41
C LYS A 210 6.75 -21.62 7.76
N ALA A 211 5.56 -21.87 7.20
CA ALA A 211 5.22 -23.17 6.62
C ALA A 211 6.10 -23.52 5.40
N HIS A 212 6.67 -22.54 4.72
CA HIS A 212 7.48 -22.71 3.52
C HIS A 212 8.98 -22.48 3.75
N GLY A 213 9.42 -22.25 5.00
CA GLY A 213 10.83 -21.97 5.32
C GLY A 213 11.34 -20.69 4.64
N ALA A 214 10.45 -19.72 4.44
CA ALA A 214 10.73 -18.46 3.79
C ALA A 214 11.23 -17.41 4.79
N GLU A 215 11.93 -16.37 4.31
CA GLU A 215 12.55 -15.35 5.15
C GLU A 215 11.51 -14.38 5.74
N VAL A 216 11.65 -14.09 7.03
CA VAL A 216 10.78 -13.15 7.75
C VAL A 216 11.57 -11.91 8.17
N TYR A 217 11.21 -10.74 7.66
CA TYR A 217 11.70 -9.46 8.16
C TYR A 217 10.80 -8.99 9.30
N ALA A 218 11.38 -8.77 10.45
CA ALA A 218 10.62 -8.50 11.68
C ALA A 218 10.96 -7.14 12.29
N ASN A 219 9.99 -6.24 12.34
CA ASN A 219 10.08 -5.06 13.20
C ASN A 219 9.88 -5.49 14.67
N GLN A 220 10.97 -5.82 15.34
CA GLN A 220 10.93 -6.28 16.72
C GLN A 220 10.80 -5.13 17.76
N SER A 221 10.94 -3.87 17.33
CA SER A 221 10.61 -2.72 18.18
C SER A 221 9.09 -2.50 18.31
N ASN A 222 8.29 -3.16 17.47
CA ASN A 222 6.84 -3.12 17.56
C ASN A 222 6.32 -4.28 18.43
N PRO A 223 5.72 -4.01 19.61
CA PRO A 223 5.33 -5.04 20.56
C PRO A 223 4.23 -5.98 20.03
N HIS A 224 3.36 -5.48 19.16
CA HIS A 224 2.32 -6.31 18.55
C HIS A 224 2.89 -7.30 17.55
N LEU A 225 3.86 -6.87 16.72
CA LEU A 225 4.52 -7.75 15.75
C LEU A 225 5.39 -8.78 16.47
N SER A 226 6.14 -8.37 17.52
CA SER A 226 6.90 -9.29 18.35
C SER A 226 5.99 -10.35 19.00
N LYS A 227 4.82 -9.95 19.51
CA LYS A 227 3.83 -10.90 20.04
C LYS A 227 3.32 -11.84 18.93
N MET A 228 3.00 -11.35 17.74
CA MET A 228 2.51 -12.17 16.62
C MET A 228 3.54 -13.22 16.19
N LEU A 229 4.84 -12.90 16.22
CA LEU A 229 5.93 -13.83 15.93
C LEU A 229 6.07 -14.89 17.04
N ALA A 230 6.06 -14.46 18.31
CA ALA A 230 6.15 -15.34 19.47
C ALA A 230 4.97 -16.34 19.54
N ASP A 231 3.75 -15.88 19.34
CA ASP A 231 2.53 -16.71 19.30
C ASP A 231 2.60 -17.78 18.19
N ARG A 232 3.40 -17.56 17.14
CA ARG A 232 3.62 -18.45 16.00
C ARG A 232 4.89 -19.29 16.12
N HIS A 233 5.68 -19.10 17.18
CA HIS A 233 6.98 -19.75 17.36
C HIS A 233 7.89 -19.54 16.15
N ILE A 234 8.05 -18.29 15.73
CA ILE A 234 8.98 -17.87 14.67
C ILE A 234 10.20 -17.25 15.36
N ASP A 235 11.26 -18.04 15.50
CA ASP A 235 12.46 -17.66 16.25
C ASP A 235 13.56 -17.11 15.35
N HIS A 236 13.56 -17.47 14.07
CA HIS A 236 14.52 -16.98 13.08
C HIS A 236 13.88 -15.89 12.22
N THR A 237 14.38 -14.68 12.36
CA THR A 237 13.92 -13.50 11.62
C THR A 237 15.12 -12.61 11.30
N LEU A 238 15.01 -11.88 10.21
CA LEU A 238 15.88 -10.75 9.90
C LEU A 238 15.31 -9.53 10.62
N SER A 239 15.89 -9.21 11.78
CA SER A 239 15.30 -8.25 12.70
C SER A 239 15.71 -6.81 12.38
N TYR A 240 14.75 -5.90 12.49
CA TYR A 240 15.01 -4.47 12.46
C TYR A 240 14.17 -3.74 13.52
N GLY A 241 14.59 -2.53 13.87
CA GLY A 241 13.84 -1.73 14.85
C GLY A 241 14.49 -0.41 15.19
N GLN A 242 13.75 0.40 15.96
CA GLN A 242 14.24 1.70 16.42
C GLN A 242 15.12 1.55 17.68
N SER A 243 16.19 2.32 17.75
CA SER A 243 17.21 2.21 18.81
C SER A 243 16.80 2.79 20.18
N ASP A 244 15.65 3.45 20.25
CA ASP A 244 15.05 3.95 21.49
C ASP A 244 14.21 2.90 22.23
N THR A 245 14.10 1.69 21.66
CA THR A 245 13.43 0.53 22.25
C THR A 245 14.44 -0.44 22.87
N GLU A 246 14.02 -1.21 23.87
CA GLU A 246 14.84 -2.27 24.45
C GLU A 246 15.00 -3.41 23.43
N GLY A 247 16.23 -3.68 23.00
CA GLY A 247 16.55 -4.77 22.09
C GLY A 247 17.81 -4.53 21.27
N ARG A 248 18.37 -5.62 20.74
CA ARG A 248 19.42 -5.59 19.71
C ARG A 248 18.83 -6.20 18.44
N TYR A 249 18.85 -5.43 17.37
CA TYR A 249 18.35 -5.82 16.06
C TYR A 249 19.50 -5.87 15.06
N GLU A 250 19.37 -6.67 14.01
CA GLU A 250 20.38 -6.73 12.95
C GLU A 250 20.53 -5.40 12.24
N VAL A 251 19.40 -4.70 12.05
CA VAL A 251 19.37 -3.31 11.57
C VAL A 251 18.68 -2.45 12.62
N THR A 252 19.41 -1.48 13.13
CA THR A 252 18.89 -0.55 14.15
C THR A 252 18.95 0.88 13.62
N GLY A 253 17.98 1.73 13.98
CA GLY A 253 18.03 3.11 13.56
C GLY A 253 17.16 4.03 14.38
N ARG A 254 17.35 5.35 14.19
CA ARG A 254 16.57 6.40 14.83
C ARG A 254 16.42 7.61 13.93
N VAL A 255 15.35 8.33 14.13
CA VAL A 255 15.20 9.66 13.52
C VAL A 255 16.06 10.65 14.29
N VAL A 256 17.00 11.31 13.61
CA VAL A 256 17.85 12.34 14.21
C VAL A 256 17.33 13.75 13.94
N ALA A 257 16.51 13.92 12.90
CA ALA A 257 15.81 15.18 12.59
C ALA A 257 14.56 14.90 11.72
N CYS A 258 13.55 15.79 11.82
CA CYS A 258 12.38 15.80 10.95
C CYS A 258 11.93 17.27 10.73
N THR A 259 12.66 18.03 9.86
CA THR A 259 12.44 19.47 9.64
C THR A 259 12.55 19.85 8.15
N PRO A 260 11.52 19.67 7.31
CA PRO A 260 10.33 18.85 7.48
C PRO A 260 10.56 17.37 7.17
N TYR A 261 11.68 17.05 6.52
CA TYR A 261 12.01 15.71 6.05
C TYR A 261 12.75 14.89 7.11
N VAL A 262 12.47 13.60 7.12
CA VAL A 262 13.12 12.64 8.02
C VAL A 262 14.60 12.51 7.66
N LYS A 263 15.45 12.69 8.66
CA LYS A 263 16.86 12.31 8.66
C LYS A 263 17.00 11.09 9.56
N LEU A 264 17.39 9.95 8.95
CA LEU A 264 17.54 8.68 9.63
C LEU A 264 19.02 8.39 9.86
N GLN A 265 19.39 8.04 11.07
CA GLN A 265 20.65 7.37 11.40
C GLN A 265 20.36 5.89 11.57
N TRP A 266 21.14 5.02 10.96
CA TRP A 266 20.97 3.59 11.07
C TRP A 266 22.31 2.86 11.11
N GLU A 267 22.31 1.67 11.67
CA GLU A 267 23.50 0.84 11.87
C GLU A 267 23.16 -0.63 11.71
N TYR A 268 24.16 -1.40 11.33
CA TYR A 268 24.11 -2.87 11.31
C TYR A 268 25.48 -3.46 11.61
N THR A 269 25.49 -4.70 12.05
CA THR A 269 26.73 -5.45 12.27
C THR A 269 27.11 -6.18 10.97
N SER A 270 28.22 -5.80 10.38
CA SER A 270 28.83 -6.53 9.26
C SER A 270 29.83 -7.57 9.77
N GLU A 271 29.99 -8.66 9.06
CA GLU A 271 31.04 -9.64 9.28
C GLU A 271 32.01 -9.60 8.09
N ASP A 272 33.30 -9.49 8.35
CA ASP A 272 34.32 -9.51 7.32
C ASP A 272 34.68 -10.97 6.91
N THR A 273 35.52 -11.10 5.89
CA THR A 273 35.98 -12.42 5.38
C THR A 273 36.78 -13.22 6.40
N ALA A 274 37.23 -12.62 7.50
CA ALA A 274 37.93 -13.26 8.61
C ALA A 274 37.02 -13.57 9.81
N GLY A 275 35.70 -13.32 9.68
CA GLY A 275 34.72 -13.55 10.75
C GLY A 275 34.72 -12.45 11.84
N GLN A 276 35.37 -11.29 11.59
CA GLN A 276 35.35 -10.19 12.53
C GLN A 276 34.09 -9.34 12.33
N GLN A 277 33.35 -9.15 13.44
CA GLN A 277 32.16 -8.33 13.44
C GLN A 277 32.52 -6.86 13.68
N ALA A 278 31.99 -5.98 12.83
CA ALA A 278 32.15 -4.54 12.96
C ALA A 278 30.80 -3.84 12.85
N LEU A 279 30.50 -2.99 13.83
CA LEU A 279 29.32 -2.12 13.77
C LEU A 279 29.59 -1.02 12.75
N GLN A 280 28.75 -0.94 11.73
CA GLN A 280 28.80 0.11 10.73
C GLN A 280 27.61 1.05 10.92
N GLN A 281 27.86 2.36 10.87
CA GLN A 281 26.86 3.39 11.10
C GLN A 281 26.74 4.30 9.87
N PHE A 282 25.52 4.65 9.52
CA PHE A 282 25.17 5.45 8.36
C PHE A 282 24.15 6.50 8.71
N GLU A 283 24.06 7.53 7.89
CA GLU A 283 23.06 8.58 7.99
C GLU A 283 22.51 8.90 6.61
N VAL A 284 21.20 9.09 6.51
CA VAL A 284 20.53 9.46 5.27
C VAL A 284 19.50 10.55 5.49
N GLN A 285 19.58 11.60 4.66
CA GLN A 285 18.53 12.61 4.53
C GLN A 285 17.54 12.15 3.48
N THR A 286 16.30 11.93 3.89
CA THR A 286 15.21 11.52 2.97
C THR A 286 14.37 12.71 2.53
N GLN A 287 13.38 12.43 1.68
CA GLN A 287 12.34 13.38 1.28
C GLN A 287 10.96 12.96 1.81
N LEU A 288 10.93 12.11 2.83
CA LEU A 288 9.71 11.68 3.51
C LEU A 288 9.41 12.61 4.69
N VAL A 289 8.16 12.95 4.86
CA VAL A 289 7.64 13.69 6.02
C VAL A 289 7.06 12.72 7.03
N GLY A 290 7.38 12.95 8.32
CA GLY A 290 6.81 12.18 9.42
C GLY A 290 7.72 11.08 9.97
N THR A 291 7.96 11.15 11.28
CA THR A 291 8.82 10.23 12.02
C THR A 291 8.34 8.78 11.99
N TYR A 292 7.03 8.56 11.77
CA TYR A 292 6.44 7.23 11.58
C TYR A 292 6.96 6.50 10.35
N ASN A 293 7.65 7.19 9.43
CA ASN A 293 8.33 6.54 8.30
C ASN A 293 9.66 5.87 8.69
N ALA A 294 10.15 6.03 9.92
CA ALA A 294 11.36 5.37 10.36
C ALA A 294 11.30 3.85 10.19
N ASP A 295 10.19 3.22 10.59
CA ASP A 295 10.01 1.77 10.46
C ASP A 295 9.95 1.33 8.99
N ASN A 296 9.33 2.13 8.10
CA ASN A 296 9.27 1.85 6.67
C ASN A 296 10.67 1.94 6.03
N LEU A 297 11.47 2.93 6.45
CA LEU A 297 12.87 3.10 6.01
C LEU A 297 13.75 1.94 6.51
N LEU A 298 13.65 1.57 7.79
CA LEU A 298 14.42 0.45 8.37
C LEU A 298 14.05 -0.89 7.73
N ALA A 299 12.77 -1.11 7.40
CA ALA A 299 12.35 -2.28 6.62
C ALA A 299 13.05 -2.32 5.27
N ALA A 300 13.11 -1.19 4.55
CA ALA A 300 13.80 -1.12 3.26
C ALA A 300 15.31 -1.35 3.37
N VAL A 301 15.95 -0.84 4.45
CA VAL A 301 17.36 -1.13 4.76
C VAL A 301 17.56 -2.64 4.96
N ALA A 302 16.75 -3.26 5.84
CA ALA A 302 16.88 -4.69 6.16
C ALA A 302 16.69 -5.57 4.92
N VAL A 303 15.65 -5.32 4.12
CA VAL A 303 15.40 -6.05 2.88
C VAL A 303 16.54 -5.84 1.87
N GLY A 304 17.04 -4.60 1.72
CA GLY A 304 18.14 -4.29 0.82
C GLY A 304 19.43 -5.02 1.19
N LEU A 305 19.87 -4.92 2.42
CA LEU A 305 21.10 -5.57 2.90
C LEU A 305 21.04 -7.09 2.75
N HIS A 306 19.92 -7.71 3.12
CA HIS A 306 19.72 -9.17 2.95
C HIS A 306 19.82 -9.58 1.48
N ASN A 307 19.26 -8.79 0.58
CA ASN A 307 19.36 -9.02 -0.86
C ASN A 307 20.66 -8.42 -1.47
N SER A 308 21.70 -8.25 -0.69
CA SER A 308 23.05 -7.86 -1.13
C SER A 308 23.16 -6.47 -1.77
N VAL A 309 22.23 -5.56 -1.52
CA VAL A 309 22.38 -4.15 -1.86
C VAL A 309 23.36 -3.52 -0.86
N THR A 310 24.36 -2.81 -1.34
CA THR A 310 25.36 -2.22 -0.44
C THR A 310 24.78 -1.06 0.39
N PRO A 311 25.33 -0.77 1.58
CA PRO A 311 24.87 0.35 2.40
C PRO A 311 24.88 1.72 1.68
N ALA A 312 25.85 1.93 0.79
CA ALA A 312 25.93 3.14 -0.01
C ALA A 312 24.76 3.24 -1.01
N GLU A 313 24.45 2.14 -1.69
CA GLU A 313 23.32 2.06 -2.62
C GLU A 313 21.98 2.20 -1.88
N VAL A 314 21.85 1.60 -0.69
CA VAL A 314 20.67 1.77 0.17
C VAL A 314 20.47 3.26 0.49
N ASN A 315 21.49 3.95 0.98
CA ASN A 315 21.41 5.38 1.30
C ASN A 315 21.09 6.23 0.06
N GLU A 316 21.71 5.94 -1.08
CA GLU A 316 21.43 6.64 -2.34
C GLU A 316 19.95 6.47 -2.76
N ALA A 317 19.42 5.26 -2.68
CA ALA A 317 18.03 4.98 -3.01
C ALA A 317 17.06 5.73 -2.08
N LEU A 318 17.28 5.64 -0.76
CA LEU A 318 16.43 6.30 0.25
C LEU A 318 16.47 7.83 0.16
N ALA A 319 17.64 8.41 -0.17
CA ALA A 319 17.79 9.86 -0.35
C ALA A 319 17.10 10.36 -1.63
N ALA A 320 17.10 9.54 -2.69
CA ALA A 320 16.53 9.89 -3.98
C ALA A 320 15.00 9.69 -4.03
N TYR A 321 14.45 8.82 -3.19
CA TYR A 321 13.02 8.50 -3.22
C TYR A 321 12.16 9.72 -2.90
N ARG A 322 11.18 9.97 -3.74
CA ARG A 322 10.14 11.00 -3.57
C ARG A 322 8.76 10.34 -3.60
N PRO A 323 7.93 10.56 -2.57
CA PRO A 323 6.53 10.14 -2.64
C PRO A 323 5.81 10.93 -3.76
N ASP A 324 4.94 10.24 -4.50
CA ASP A 324 4.15 10.79 -5.62
C ASP A 324 2.72 10.24 -5.63
N ASN A 325 2.20 9.87 -4.45
CA ASN A 325 0.97 9.08 -4.34
C ASN A 325 0.02 9.57 -3.23
N ASP A 326 -0.01 10.87 -2.96
CA ASP A 326 -0.82 11.52 -1.91
C ASP A 326 -0.58 10.96 -0.50
N ARG A 327 0.64 10.47 -0.22
CA ARG A 327 1.00 9.86 1.08
C ARG A 327 2.17 10.60 1.71
N SER A 328 1.87 11.42 2.71
CA SER A 328 2.88 12.20 3.44
C SER A 328 3.76 13.05 2.53
N GLU A 329 3.16 13.59 1.48
CA GLU A 329 3.82 14.41 0.48
C GLU A 329 3.87 15.86 0.95
N LEU A 330 5.03 16.50 0.78
CA LEU A 330 5.19 17.92 1.06
C LEU A 330 5.14 18.70 -0.24
N GLU A 331 4.14 19.55 -0.37
CA GLU A 331 3.98 20.46 -1.49
C GLU A 331 4.16 21.92 -1.03
N ARG A 332 4.82 22.73 -1.84
CA ARG A 332 4.83 24.18 -1.69
C ARG A 332 4.06 24.80 -2.82
N THR A 333 2.93 25.42 -2.48
CA THR A 333 2.16 26.23 -3.42
C THR A 333 2.64 27.68 -3.37
N ALA A 334 2.08 28.54 -4.21
CA ALA A 334 2.36 29.98 -4.16
C ALA A 334 1.92 30.63 -2.84
N SER A 335 0.99 29.99 -2.10
CA SER A 335 0.33 30.55 -0.92
C SER A 335 0.65 29.83 0.38
N ASN A 336 0.94 28.53 0.33
CA ASN A 336 1.00 27.69 1.52
C ASN A 336 2.08 26.58 1.40
N MET A 337 2.38 25.99 2.54
CA MET A 337 3.08 24.70 2.61
C MET A 337 2.06 23.61 2.97
N LEU A 338 1.93 22.57 2.15
CA LEU A 338 0.94 21.52 2.33
C LEU A 338 1.64 20.22 2.72
N ILE A 339 1.08 19.50 3.69
CA ILE A 339 1.37 18.10 3.96
C ILE A 339 0.15 17.32 3.49
N VAL A 340 0.27 16.68 2.33
CA VAL A 340 -0.83 15.94 1.69
C VAL A 340 -0.74 14.47 2.07
N ASP A 341 -1.77 13.97 2.76
CA ASP A 341 -1.94 12.56 3.14
C ASP A 341 -3.42 12.16 2.97
N ALA A 342 -3.92 12.39 1.76
CA ALA A 342 -5.35 12.30 1.42
C ALA A 342 -5.75 10.99 0.72
N TYR A 343 -4.86 10.00 0.65
CA TYR A 343 -5.14 8.71 0.04
C TYR A 343 -6.08 7.85 0.90
N ASN A 344 -5.81 7.73 2.21
CA ASN A 344 -6.65 7.00 3.15
C ASN A 344 -6.49 7.52 4.58
N ALA A 345 -7.51 7.29 5.41
CA ALA A 345 -7.50 7.62 6.83
C ALA A 345 -8.15 6.51 7.67
N ASN A 346 -7.48 6.18 8.77
CA ASN A 346 -7.98 5.34 9.84
C ASN A 346 -7.48 5.88 11.19
N PRO A 347 -8.00 5.44 12.34
CA PRO A 347 -7.61 5.99 13.63
C PRO A 347 -6.10 6.00 13.88
N SER A 348 -5.41 4.90 13.58
CA SER A 348 -3.96 4.81 13.80
C SER A 348 -3.16 5.76 12.90
N SER A 349 -3.52 5.88 11.61
CA SER A 349 -2.83 6.80 10.69
C SER A 349 -3.17 8.26 10.95
N MET A 350 -4.38 8.56 11.42
CA MET A 350 -4.79 9.90 11.82
C MET A 350 -4.00 10.36 13.05
N ALA A 351 -3.94 9.51 14.09
CA ALA A 351 -3.17 9.79 15.29
C ALA A 351 -1.68 10.02 14.98
N ALA A 352 -1.06 9.18 14.15
CA ALA A 352 0.34 9.33 13.74
C ALA A 352 0.59 10.63 12.96
N ALA A 353 -0.32 11.01 12.06
CA ALA A 353 -0.21 12.26 11.30
C ALA A 353 -0.37 13.49 12.20
N LEU A 354 -1.31 13.48 13.14
CA LEU A 354 -1.52 14.57 14.08
C LEU A 354 -0.33 14.72 15.06
N ASP A 355 0.19 13.61 15.61
CA ASP A 355 1.36 13.64 16.47
C ASP A 355 2.58 14.22 15.73
N ASN A 356 2.83 13.78 14.50
CA ASN A 356 3.89 14.35 13.68
C ASN A 356 3.64 15.83 13.39
N PHE A 357 2.42 16.22 13.02
CA PHE A 357 2.06 17.59 12.72
C PHE A 357 2.18 18.51 13.94
N ALA A 358 1.92 17.99 15.14
CA ALA A 358 2.17 18.72 16.38
C ALA A 358 3.67 19.03 16.57
N ARG A 359 4.53 18.04 16.31
CA ARG A 359 5.99 18.10 16.58
C ARG A 359 6.81 18.78 15.48
N ILE A 360 6.33 18.77 14.24
CA ILE A 360 7.08 19.38 13.13
C ILE A 360 7.33 20.87 13.43
N THR A 361 8.57 21.33 13.26
CA THR A 361 8.93 22.73 13.44
C THR A 361 8.87 23.45 12.10
N VAL A 362 7.95 24.39 11.99
CA VAL A 362 7.74 25.25 10.82
C VAL A 362 7.47 26.68 11.30
N GLU A 363 7.82 27.66 10.47
CA GLU A 363 7.60 29.09 10.79
C GLU A 363 6.13 29.48 10.56
N GLU A 364 5.48 28.84 9.59
CA GLU A 364 4.11 29.12 9.20
C GLU A 364 3.10 28.66 10.27
N PRO A 365 2.03 29.42 10.56
CA PRO A 365 0.94 28.97 11.41
C PRO A 365 0.31 27.67 10.87
N LYS A 366 0.10 26.70 11.75
CA LYS A 366 -0.43 25.37 11.40
C LYS A 366 -1.94 25.38 11.26
N MET A 367 -2.44 24.72 10.22
CA MET A 367 -3.86 24.49 9.97
C MET A 367 -4.11 23.03 9.61
N ALA A 368 -5.26 22.46 9.95
CA ALA A 368 -5.64 21.13 9.56
C ALA A 368 -6.96 21.09 8.77
N ILE A 369 -6.99 20.34 7.67
CA ILE A 369 -8.20 20.00 6.91
C ILE A 369 -8.33 18.48 6.94
N LEU A 370 -9.29 17.99 7.76
CA LEU A 370 -9.42 16.55 8.00
C LEU A 370 -10.77 16.04 7.49
N GLY A 371 -10.73 14.95 6.75
CA GLY A 371 -11.89 14.25 6.23
C GLY A 371 -12.21 12.97 7.02
N ASP A 372 -13.46 12.52 6.92
CA ASP A 372 -13.96 11.31 7.58
C ASP A 372 -13.03 10.10 7.40
N MET A 373 -12.95 9.31 8.47
CA MET A 373 -12.38 7.96 8.45
C MET A 373 -13.50 6.95 8.14
N ARG A 374 -13.25 6.04 7.20
CA ARG A 374 -14.24 5.04 6.77
C ARG A 374 -14.03 3.67 7.41
N GLU A 375 -15.03 2.79 7.27
CA GLU A 375 -14.97 1.37 7.65
C GLU A 375 -14.75 1.12 9.15
N LEU A 376 -15.21 2.04 10.00
CA LEU A 376 -15.09 1.95 11.45
C LEU A 376 -16.31 1.27 12.12
N GLY A 377 -17.43 1.14 11.39
CA GLY A 377 -18.66 0.56 11.94
C GLY A 377 -19.12 1.30 13.18
N SER A 378 -19.42 0.58 14.26
CA SER A 378 -19.90 1.15 15.52
C SER A 378 -18.86 2.03 16.25
N ALA A 379 -17.57 1.91 15.94
CA ALA A 379 -16.52 2.73 16.54
C ALA A 379 -16.41 4.14 15.92
N SER A 380 -17.15 4.43 14.82
CA SER A 380 -17.00 5.66 14.06
C SER A 380 -17.17 6.92 14.91
N ALA A 381 -18.22 7.00 15.71
CA ALA A 381 -18.53 8.19 16.51
C ALA A 381 -17.43 8.46 17.57
N GLU A 382 -16.97 7.42 18.26
CA GLU A 382 -15.92 7.51 19.29
C GLU A 382 -14.58 7.94 18.67
N GLU A 383 -14.17 7.32 17.56
CA GLU A 383 -12.88 7.61 16.91
C GLU A 383 -12.84 9.01 16.29
N HIS A 384 -13.95 9.50 15.70
CA HIS A 384 -14.00 10.88 15.20
C HIS A 384 -13.99 11.90 16.34
N GLN A 385 -14.70 11.64 17.46
CA GLN A 385 -14.64 12.50 18.64
C GLN A 385 -13.23 12.53 19.23
N HIS A 386 -12.53 11.39 19.30
CA HIS A 386 -11.15 11.31 19.79
C HIS A 386 -10.18 12.16 18.93
N VAL A 387 -10.38 12.20 17.62
CA VAL A 387 -9.61 13.10 16.73
C VAL A 387 -9.86 14.55 17.07
N VAL A 388 -11.13 14.93 17.29
CA VAL A 388 -11.52 16.31 17.67
C VAL A 388 -10.91 16.72 19.01
N ASP A 389 -10.95 15.82 19.99
CA ASP A 389 -10.37 16.07 21.34
C ASP A 389 -8.84 16.23 21.23
N THR A 390 -8.19 15.45 20.40
CA THR A 390 -6.76 15.60 20.09
C THR A 390 -6.46 16.97 19.49
N LEU A 391 -7.22 17.38 18.46
CA LEU A 391 -7.07 18.70 17.82
C LEU A 391 -7.28 19.85 18.79
N ALA A 392 -8.22 19.73 19.73
CA ALA A 392 -8.48 20.75 20.74
C ALA A 392 -7.28 20.97 21.68
N SER A 393 -6.44 19.96 21.86
CA SER A 393 -5.19 20.07 22.64
C SER A 393 -4.02 20.65 21.84
N MET A 394 -4.15 20.76 20.51
CA MET A 394 -3.11 21.31 19.63
C MET A 394 -3.28 22.82 19.44
N HIS A 395 -2.18 23.55 19.34
CA HIS A 395 -2.21 24.99 19.04
C HIS A 395 -2.24 25.23 17.53
N LEU A 396 -3.42 24.98 16.90
CA LEU A 396 -3.62 25.20 15.48
C LEU A 396 -4.27 26.57 15.21
N ALA A 397 -3.87 27.21 14.13
CA ALA A 397 -4.46 28.50 13.71
C ALA A 397 -5.90 28.33 13.21
N ASP A 398 -6.21 27.19 12.58
CA ASP A 398 -7.55 26.85 12.09
C ASP A 398 -7.70 25.34 11.92
N VAL A 399 -8.93 24.83 12.01
CA VAL A 399 -9.28 23.42 11.81
C VAL A 399 -10.58 23.32 11.00
N TRP A 400 -10.53 22.63 9.88
CA TRP A 400 -11.65 22.33 9.03
C TRP A 400 -11.91 20.82 9.02
N LEU A 401 -13.14 20.43 9.36
CA LEU A 401 -13.58 19.04 9.43
C LEU A 401 -14.57 18.76 8.31
N VAL A 402 -14.39 17.67 7.56
CA VAL A 402 -15.12 17.41 6.33
C VAL A 402 -15.76 16.02 6.35
N GLY A 403 -17.09 15.99 6.24
CA GLY A 403 -17.86 14.76 6.10
C GLY A 403 -18.90 14.54 7.18
N SER A 404 -19.75 13.54 6.94
CA SER A 404 -20.93 13.26 7.75
C SER A 404 -20.62 12.72 9.14
N GLU A 405 -19.47 12.09 9.34
CA GLU A 405 -19.08 11.56 10.63
C GLU A 405 -18.49 12.67 11.52
N PHE A 406 -17.64 13.53 10.98
CA PHE A 406 -17.20 14.73 11.69
C PHE A 406 -18.34 15.72 11.97
N ALA A 407 -19.38 15.78 11.13
CA ALA A 407 -20.56 16.61 11.37
C ALA A 407 -21.24 16.26 12.70
N LYS A 408 -21.19 15.00 13.14
CA LYS A 408 -21.80 14.50 14.37
C LYS A 408 -21.00 14.79 15.66
N THR A 409 -19.72 15.18 15.53
CA THR A 409 -18.83 15.41 16.69
C THR A 409 -19.19 16.69 17.45
N GLU A 410 -18.86 16.76 18.72
CA GLU A 410 -19.02 17.96 19.54
C GLU A 410 -17.75 18.82 19.47
N THR A 411 -17.83 19.98 18.80
CA THR A 411 -16.68 20.91 18.65
C THR A 411 -17.12 22.27 18.16
N HIS A 412 -16.27 23.30 18.37
CA HIS A 412 -16.39 24.62 17.80
C HIS A 412 -15.65 24.78 16.45
N PHE A 413 -14.93 23.75 16.00
CA PHE A 413 -14.22 23.76 14.72
C PHE A 413 -15.19 23.87 13.53
N ARG A 414 -14.72 24.46 12.45
CA ARG A 414 -15.52 24.64 11.25
C ARG A 414 -15.78 23.29 10.59
N LYS A 415 -17.03 23.03 10.24
CA LYS A 415 -17.47 21.77 9.61
C LYS A 415 -18.01 22.01 8.23
N PHE A 416 -17.81 21.02 7.36
CA PHE A 416 -18.27 20.99 5.98
C PHE A 416 -18.86 19.61 5.69
N ASP A 417 -19.95 19.55 4.95
CA ASP A 417 -20.58 18.27 4.61
C ASP A 417 -19.75 17.48 3.58
N ASN A 418 -19.04 18.18 2.69
CA ASN A 418 -18.27 17.58 1.59
C ASN A 418 -17.15 18.51 1.08
N VAL A 419 -16.32 17.97 0.16
CA VAL A 419 -15.19 18.71 -0.43
C VAL A 419 -15.61 19.92 -1.25
N ASP A 420 -16.81 19.94 -1.85
CA ASP A 420 -17.26 21.06 -2.69
C ASP A 420 -17.58 22.30 -1.84
N GLU A 421 -18.07 22.13 -0.62
CA GLU A 421 -18.21 23.21 0.35
C GLU A 421 -16.85 23.77 0.78
N VAL A 422 -15.84 22.91 0.96
CA VAL A 422 -14.47 23.33 1.25
C VAL A 422 -13.91 24.16 0.09
N LYS A 423 -14.10 23.70 -1.16
CA LYS A 423 -13.68 24.46 -2.35
C LYS A 423 -14.36 25.84 -2.43
N ALA A 424 -15.66 25.89 -2.13
CA ALA A 424 -16.39 27.17 -2.07
C ALA A 424 -15.83 28.11 -0.99
N ALA A 425 -15.47 27.56 0.17
CA ALA A 425 -14.86 28.33 1.27
C ALA A 425 -13.47 28.85 0.87
N ILE A 426 -12.64 28.04 0.22
CA ILE A 426 -11.32 28.45 -0.30
C ILE A 426 -11.48 29.53 -1.37
N ALA A 427 -12.46 29.41 -2.26
CA ALA A 427 -12.72 30.41 -3.29
C ALA A 427 -13.18 31.76 -2.70
N ALA A 428 -13.90 31.76 -1.58
CA ALA A 428 -14.36 32.96 -0.89
C ALA A 428 -13.24 33.61 -0.05
N ASP A 429 -12.45 32.84 0.65
CA ASP A 429 -11.34 33.29 1.51
C ASP A 429 -10.25 32.23 1.58
N LYS A 430 -9.28 32.32 0.67
CA LYS A 430 -8.20 31.37 0.54
C LYS A 430 -7.23 31.47 1.73
N PRO A 431 -6.95 30.39 2.47
CA PRO A 431 -5.88 30.34 3.45
C PRO A 431 -4.53 30.73 2.82
N GLN A 432 -3.76 31.58 3.50
CA GLN A 432 -2.46 32.06 3.03
C GLN A 432 -1.41 32.03 4.14
N GLY A 433 -0.16 31.74 3.77
CA GLY A 433 0.99 31.73 4.68
C GLY A 433 0.87 30.67 5.77
N LYS A 434 0.26 29.52 5.48
CA LYS A 434 0.03 28.45 6.47
C LYS A 434 0.76 27.16 6.08
N CYS A 435 1.08 26.38 7.11
CA CYS A 435 1.41 24.97 6.96
C CYS A 435 0.11 24.16 7.18
N ILE A 436 -0.38 23.50 6.13
CA ILE A 436 -1.69 22.85 6.14
C ILE A 436 -1.54 21.34 6.03
N LEU A 437 -2.03 20.60 7.04
CA LEU A 437 -2.21 19.14 6.94
C LEU A 437 -3.54 18.84 6.25
N VAL A 438 -3.50 18.15 5.10
CA VAL A 438 -4.68 17.66 4.38
C VAL A 438 -4.74 16.14 4.51
N LYS A 439 -5.69 15.60 5.30
CA LYS A 439 -5.81 14.16 5.52
C LYS A 439 -7.26 13.70 5.58
N GLY A 440 -7.57 12.59 4.91
CA GLY A 440 -8.90 11.99 4.92
C GLY A 440 -8.94 10.68 4.15
N SER A 441 -10.04 9.95 4.24
CA SER A 441 -10.29 8.80 3.39
C SER A 441 -10.50 9.24 1.94
N ASN A 442 -10.10 8.43 0.96
CA ASN A 442 -10.23 8.72 -0.46
C ASN A 442 -11.64 9.21 -0.86
N GLY A 443 -12.67 8.62 -0.25
CA GLY A 443 -14.05 9.00 -0.51
C GLY A 443 -14.44 10.42 -0.07
N THR A 444 -13.63 11.11 0.73
CA THR A 444 -13.82 12.52 1.08
C THR A 444 -13.29 13.45 -0.03
N LYS A 445 -12.50 12.90 -0.95
CA LYS A 445 -11.91 13.59 -2.13
C LYS A 445 -11.03 14.80 -1.80
N LEU A 446 -10.43 14.82 -0.61
CA LEU A 446 -9.57 15.94 -0.19
C LEU A 446 -8.30 16.08 -1.04
N PHE A 447 -7.91 15.04 -1.78
CA PHE A 447 -6.83 15.08 -2.78
C PHE A 447 -7.07 16.12 -3.91
N GLN A 448 -8.29 16.68 -4.01
CA GLN A 448 -8.62 17.75 -4.96
C GLN A 448 -8.30 19.16 -4.44
N LEU A 449 -7.91 19.31 -3.16
CA LEU A 449 -7.68 20.61 -2.54
C LEU A 449 -6.28 21.22 -2.79
N PRO A 450 -5.19 20.42 -2.94
CA PRO A 450 -3.84 21.00 -3.08
C PRO A 450 -3.72 22.05 -4.17
N GLU A 451 -4.29 21.82 -5.36
CA GLU A 451 -4.25 22.78 -6.47
C GLU A 451 -4.98 24.10 -6.16
N LEU A 452 -5.88 24.13 -5.17
CA LEU A 452 -6.65 25.30 -4.80
C LEU A 452 -6.02 26.05 -3.60
N LEU A 453 -5.18 25.41 -2.82
CA LEU A 453 -4.51 25.93 -1.63
C LEU A 453 -3.13 26.52 -1.97
#